data_f5a0170fc0fda8714e0215aa4e3038f0
#
_entry.id   f5a0170fc0fda8714e0215aa4e3038f0
#
_cell.length_a   1.000
_cell.length_b   1.000
_cell.length_c   1.000
_cell.angle_alpha   90.00
_cell.angle_beta   90.00
_cell.angle_gamma   90.00
#
_symmetry.space_group_name_H-M   'P 1'
#
loop_
_entity.id
_entity.type
_entity.pdbx_description
1 polymer ?
#
loop_
_entity_poly.entity_id
_entity_poly.type
_entity_poly.pdbx_seq_one_letter_code
_entity_poly.pdbx_strand_id
1 'polypeptide(L)'
;ASPLMFVGEGPGGVEDEYGVPLVGPSGQLLDKALWSVGLTRDHVYVTHIVKCRPKNNRTPTLEEGRHCADIHLVKEIELVQPKVIVCLGKVAFQYFYGRAASIMRNRGKWFTWRGYDIMPTYHPAFLLRQTGHELVESKWQVYYDFKAAVEKAKAAMPDYIYQSPEKPDLLTEYAALKETRHL
;
A
#
# COMPACT_ATOMS: atom_id res chain seq x y z
N ALA A 1 -10.79 -15.04 3.58
CA ALA A 1 -9.54 -14.56 4.19
C ALA A 1 -8.54 -14.19 3.10
N SER A 2 -7.83 -13.10 3.27
CA SER A 2 -6.77 -12.68 2.35
C SER A 2 -5.44 -12.64 3.10
N PRO A 3 -4.37 -13.26 2.57
CA PRO A 3 -3.08 -13.28 3.26
C PRO A 3 -2.38 -11.92 3.25
N LEU A 4 -2.77 -11.02 2.35
CA LEU A 4 -2.12 -9.72 2.16
C LEU A 4 -3.15 -8.59 2.27
N MET A 5 -2.94 -7.71 3.25
CA MET A 5 -3.78 -6.55 3.50
C MET A 5 -3.00 -5.27 3.23
N PHE A 6 -3.63 -4.34 2.51
CA PHE A 6 -3.10 -2.99 2.27
C PHE A 6 -3.94 -1.98 3.03
N VAL A 7 -3.29 -1.15 3.82
CA VAL A 7 -3.94 -0.13 4.66
C VAL A 7 -3.46 1.25 4.23
N GLY A 8 -4.37 2.07 3.74
CA GLY A 8 -4.11 3.46 3.38
C GLY A 8 -4.59 4.44 4.44
N GLU A 9 -4.49 5.72 4.13
CA GLU A 9 -4.83 6.83 5.03
C GLU A 9 -6.34 6.96 5.20
N GLY A 10 -7.03 7.25 4.13
CA GLY A 10 -8.47 7.47 4.12
C GLY A 10 -8.98 7.64 2.69
N PRO A 11 -10.32 7.60 2.49
CA PRO A 11 -10.89 7.70 1.15
C PRO A 11 -10.73 9.12 0.59
N GLY A 12 -10.44 9.20 -0.71
CA GLY A 12 -10.53 10.42 -1.49
C GLY A 12 -11.98 10.71 -1.93
N GLY A 13 -12.16 11.73 -2.79
CA GLY A 13 -13.50 12.10 -3.27
C GLY A 13 -14.21 10.99 -4.02
N VAL A 14 -13.51 10.29 -4.88
CA VAL A 14 -14.06 9.20 -5.69
C VAL A 14 -14.44 8.01 -4.79
N GLU A 15 -13.60 7.67 -3.85
CA GLU A 15 -13.83 6.58 -2.91
C GLU A 15 -15.02 6.86 -1.99
N ASP A 16 -15.17 8.10 -1.54
CA ASP A 16 -16.29 8.50 -0.69
C ASP A 16 -17.63 8.40 -1.45
N GLU A 17 -17.63 8.76 -2.73
CA GLU A 17 -18.80 8.67 -3.59
C GLU A 17 -19.23 7.21 -3.85
N TYR A 18 -18.27 6.33 -4.16
CA TYR A 18 -18.56 4.94 -4.52
C TYR A 18 -18.51 3.97 -3.35
N GLY A 19 -18.00 4.39 -2.20
CA GLY A 19 -17.87 3.53 -1.03
C GLY A 19 -16.84 2.41 -1.16
N VAL A 20 -15.92 2.50 -2.12
CA VAL A 20 -14.87 1.51 -2.38
C VAL A 20 -13.50 2.14 -2.18
N PRO A 21 -12.56 1.49 -1.43
CA PRO A 21 -11.24 2.08 -1.21
C PRO A 21 -10.38 2.07 -2.48
N LEU A 22 -9.66 3.17 -2.67
CA LEU A 22 -8.64 3.35 -3.71
C LEU A 22 -9.13 3.02 -5.13
N VAL A 23 -10.19 3.68 -5.59
CA VAL A 23 -10.73 3.55 -6.97
C VAL A 23 -10.38 4.71 -7.88
N GLY A 24 -9.87 5.84 -7.34
CA GLY A 24 -9.42 6.99 -8.12
C GLY A 24 -8.01 6.79 -8.73
N PRO A 25 -7.33 7.89 -9.11
CA PRO A 25 -5.98 7.80 -9.71
C PRO A 25 -4.96 7.07 -8.85
N SER A 26 -5.00 7.25 -7.54
CA SER A 26 -4.16 6.50 -6.59
C SER A 26 -4.46 5.00 -6.64
N GLY A 27 -5.72 4.64 -6.79
CA GLY A 27 -6.14 3.26 -6.91
C GLY A 27 -5.68 2.60 -8.20
N GLN A 28 -5.69 3.33 -9.31
CA GLN A 28 -5.16 2.85 -10.58
C GLN A 28 -3.66 2.54 -10.49
N LEU A 29 -2.91 3.38 -9.77
CA LEU A 29 -1.50 3.15 -9.55
C LEU A 29 -1.25 1.96 -8.62
N LEU A 30 -2.09 1.78 -7.60
CA LEU A 30 -2.06 0.59 -6.75
C LEU A 30 -2.31 -0.68 -7.59
N ASP A 31 -3.29 -0.65 -8.49
CA ASP A 31 -3.60 -1.77 -9.37
C ASP A 31 -2.39 -2.13 -10.26
N LYS A 32 -1.70 -1.14 -10.81
CA LYS A 32 -0.47 -1.35 -11.58
C LYS A 32 0.64 -1.95 -10.73
N ALA A 33 0.81 -1.47 -9.50
CA ALA A 33 1.81 -2.01 -8.58
C ALA A 33 1.51 -3.46 -8.19
N LEU A 34 0.26 -3.79 -7.92
CA LEU A 34 -0.17 -5.18 -7.67
C LEU A 34 0.09 -6.06 -8.88
N TRP A 35 -0.28 -5.60 -10.07
CA TRP A 35 -0.05 -6.34 -11.31
C TRP A 35 1.43 -6.61 -11.56
N SER A 36 2.30 -5.66 -11.21
CA SER A 36 3.75 -5.82 -11.37
C SER A 36 4.35 -6.97 -10.54
N VAL A 37 3.66 -7.39 -9.49
CA VAL A 37 4.06 -8.53 -8.64
C VAL A 37 3.14 -9.75 -8.82
N GLY A 38 2.32 -9.75 -9.86
CA GLY A 38 1.48 -10.88 -10.23
C GLY A 38 0.15 -10.96 -9.50
N LEU A 39 -0.33 -9.86 -8.93
CA LEU A 39 -1.58 -9.82 -8.17
C LEU A 39 -2.61 -8.87 -8.80
N THR A 40 -3.86 -9.09 -8.44
CA THR A 40 -4.97 -8.16 -8.69
C THR A 40 -5.65 -7.83 -7.36
N ARG A 41 -6.60 -6.89 -7.39
CA ARG A 41 -7.41 -6.55 -6.20
C ARG A 41 -8.13 -7.75 -5.59
N ASP A 42 -8.50 -8.73 -6.38
CA ASP A 42 -9.20 -9.92 -5.92
C ASP A 42 -8.34 -10.82 -5.02
N HIS A 43 -7.02 -10.68 -5.10
CA HIS A 43 -6.07 -11.46 -4.30
C HIS A 43 -5.75 -10.82 -2.95
N VAL A 44 -6.12 -9.56 -2.74
CA VAL A 44 -5.71 -8.77 -1.58
C VAL A 44 -6.91 -8.10 -0.91
N TYR A 45 -6.73 -7.66 0.32
CA TYR A 45 -7.71 -6.86 1.04
C TYR A 45 -7.19 -5.43 1.16
N VAL A 46 -7.97 -4.46 0.70
CA VAL A 46 -7.58 -3.04 0.75
C VAL A 46 -8.54 -2.29 1.66
N THR A 47 -7.99 -1.53 2.60
CA THR A 47 -8.77 -0.72 3.54
C THR A 47 -8.02 0.55 3.91
N HIS A 48 -8.62 1.35 4.78
CA HIS A 48 -8.08 2.62 5.25
C HIS A 48 -8.13 2.73 6.78
N ILE A 49 -7.23 3.53 7.34
CA ILE A 49 -7.25 3.91 8.77
C ILE A 49 -8.53 4.67 9.07
N VAL A 50 -8.85 5.69 8.27
CA VAL A 50 -10.06 6.50 8.40
C VAL A 50 -11.07 6.07 7.34
N LYS A 51 -12.30 5.78 7.75
CA LYS A 51 -13.34 5.27 6.84
C LYS A 51 -14.12 6.37 6.13
N CYS A 52 -14.07 7.62 6.62
CA CYS A 52 -14.76 8.75 6.04
C CYS A 52 -13.75 9.76 5.47
N ARG A 53 -14.14 10.39 4.36
CA ARG A 53 -13.32 11.43 3.73
C ARG A 53 -13.19 12.65 4.63
N PRO A 54 -11.97 13.08 5.01
CA PRO A 54 -11.79 14.35 5.70
C PRO A 54 -12.18 15.52 4.81
N LYS A 55 -12.71 16.58 5.42
CA LYS A 55 -13.14 17.79 4.71
C LYS A 55 -11.96 18.39 3.92
N ASN A 56 -12.19 18.69 2.64
CA ASN A 56 -11.19 19.23 1.70
C ASN A 56 -9.97 18.30 1.49
N ASN A 57 -10.13 16.99 1.62
CA ASN A 57 -9.06 16.00 1.48
C ASN A 57 -7.84 16.27 2.38
N ARG A 58 -8.04 16.94 3.52
CA ARG A 58 -6.97 17.14 4.47
C ARG A 58 -6.47 15.81 5.03
N THR A 59 -5.23 15.80 5.48
CA THR A 59 -4.68 14.65 6.22
C THR A 59 -5.44 14.48 7.54
N PRO A 60 -5.95 13.27 7.86
CA PRO A 60 -6.53 13.00 9.15
C PRO A 60 -5.54 13.28 10.29
N THR A 61 -6.03 13.78 11.40
CA THR A 61 -5.19 13.90 12.60
C THR A 61 -4.84 12.50 13.12
N LEU A 62 -3.76 12.40 13.89
CA LEU A 62 -3.37 11.13 14.50
C LEU A 62 -4.48 10.58 15.41
N GLU A 63 -5.17 11.45 16.14
CA GLU A 63 -6.29 11.07 17.00
C GLU A 63 -7.50 10.56 16.21
N GLU A 64 -7.86 11.26 15.14
CA GLU A 64 -8.94 10.82 14.23
C GLU A 64 -8.65 9.45 13.64
N GLY A 65 -7.43 9.25 13.15
CA GLY A 65 -6.99 7.97 12.60
C GLY A 65 -7.03 6.87 13.65
N ARG A 66 -6.49 7.12 14.82
CA ARG A 66 -6.44 6.16 15.93
C ARG A 66 -7.84 5.76 16.38
N HIS A 67 -8.73 6.73 16.59
CA HIS A 67 -10.11 6.47 17.02
C HIS A 67 -10.87 5.61 15.99
N CYS A 68 -10.81 6.00 14.72
CA CYS A 68 -11.47 5.27 13.66
C CYS A 68 -10.90 3.84 13.50
N ALA A 69 -9.58 3.70 13.54
CA ALA A 69 -8.91 2.42 13.41
C ALA A 69 -9.19 1.49 14.58
N ASP A 70 -9.23 2.01 15.80
CA ASP A 70 -9.56 1.21 16.99
C ASP A 70 -10.97 0.61 16.89
N ILE A 71 -11.91 1.34 16.27
CA ILE A 71 -13.28 0.87 16.11
C ILE A 71 -13.41 -0.10 14.93
N HIS A 72 -12.81 0.22 13.78
CA HIS A 72 -13.08 -0.48 12.51
C HIS A 72 -11.93 -1.35 12.02
N LEU A 73 -10.72 -0.81 11.95
CA LEU A 73 -9.58 -1.52 11.37
C LEU A 73 -9.19 -2.75 12.20
N VAL A 74 -9.19 -2.63 13.51
CA VAL A 74 -8.86 -3.77 14.40
C VAL A 74 -9.81 -4.94 14.13
N LYS A 75 -11.10 -4.67 13.98
CA LYS A 75 -12.09 -5.70 13.64
C LYS A 75 -11.85 -6.31 12.27
N GLU A 76 -11.50 -5.49 11.27
CA GLU A 76 -11.17 -5.98 9.94
C GLU A 76 -9.96 -6.92 9.98
N ILE A 77 -8.92 -6.54 10.71
CA ILE A 77 -7.71 -7.38 10.87
C ILE A 77 -8.05 -8.70 11.56
N GLU A 78 -8.85 -8.66 12.62
CA GLU A 78 -9.28 -9.86 13.34
C GLU A 78 -10.11 -10.80 12.46
N LEU A 79 -10.98 -10.27 11.60
CA LEU A 79 -11.80 -11.05 10.69
C LEU A 79 -11.02 -11.61 9.51
N VAL A 80 -10.17 -10.81 8.91
CA VAL A 80 -9.38 -11.19 7.73
C VAL A 80 -8.19 -12.06 8.11
N GLN A 81 -7.56 -11.80 9.25
CA GLN A 81 -6.34 -12.48 9.72
C GLN A 81 -5.26 -12.57 8.65
N PRO A 82 -4.80 -11.40 8.14
CA PRO A 82 -3.77 -11.40 7.11
C PRO A 82 -2.44 -11.92 7.64
N LYS A 83 -1.60 -12.44 6.76
CA LYS A 83 -0.22 -12.81 7.10
C LYS A 83 0.69 -11.61 7.08
N VAL A 84 0.40 -10.66 6.20
CA VAL A 84 1.18 -9.44 6.02
C VAL A 84 0.24 -8.24 5.87
N ILE A 85 0.59 -7.15 6.57
CA ILE A 85 -0.08 -5.86 6.45
C ILE A 85 0.91 -4.86 5.83
N VAL A 86 0.57 -4.34 4.66
CA VAL A 86 1.35 -3.28 4.01
C VAL A 86 0.70 -1.94 4.31
N CYS A 87 1.45 -1.03 4.93
CA CYS A 87 0.98 0.32 5.22
C CYS A 87 1.36 1.25 4.07
N LEU A 88 0.34 1.81 3.42
CA LEU A 88 0.51 2.76 2.33
C LEU A 88 0.58 4.19 2.88
N GLY A 89 1.79 4.66 3.10
CA GLY A 89 2.06 6.01 3.55
C GLY A 89 2.18 6.16 5.07
N LYS A 90 2.55 7.38 5.46
CA LYS A 90 2.90 7.72 6.85
C LYS A 90 1.73 7.57 7.82
N VAL A 91 0.54 8.04 7.45
CA VAL A 91 -0.62 8.02 8.36
C VAL A 91 -1.00 6.59 8.73
N ALA A 92 -1.04 5.68 7.76
CA ALA A 92 -1.30 4.28 8.02
C ALA A 92 -0.21 3.66 8.90
N PHE A 93 1.05 3.94 8.62
CA PHE A 93 2.16 3.41 9.39
C PHE A 93 2.21 3.97 10.82
N GLN A 94 1.88 5.25 11.01
CA GLN A 94 1.83 5.86 12.35
C GLN A 94 0.85 5.17 13.30
N TYR A 95 -0.23 4.65 12.79
CA TYR A 95 -1.19 3.91 13.61
C TYR A 95 -0.53 2.73 14.32
N PHE A 96 0.32 1.98 13.61
CA PHE A 96 0.97 0.79 14.14
C PHE A 96 2.28 1.09 14.87
N TYR A 97 3.04 2.06 14.39
CA TYR A 97 4.40 2.34 14.86
C TYR A 97 4.48 3.51 15.83
N GLY A 98 3.62 4.51 15.67
CA GLY A 98 3.63 5.71 16.48
C GLY A 98 4.16 6.95 15.78
N ARG A 99 4.28 8.06 16.53
CA ARG A 99 4.59 9.39 15.98
C ARG A 99 5.95 9.49 15.28
N ALA A 100 6.91 8.67 15.68
CA ALA A 100 8.24 8.65 15.08
C ALA A 100 8.30 8.00 13.69
N ALA A 101 7.17 7.55 13.16
CA ALA A 101 7.11 6.90 11.86
C ALA A 101 7.62 7.80 10.74
N SER A 102 8.50 7.25 9.90
CA SER A 102 9.03 7.90 8.71
C SER A 102 9.02 6.90 7.56
N ILE A 103 8.33 7.24 6.48
CA ILE A 103 8.29 6.37 5.30
C ILE A 103 9.66 6.32 4.62
N MET A 104 10.35 7.44 4.52
CA MET A 104 11.67 7.50 3.90
C MET A 104 12.70 6.59 4.59
N ARG A 105 12.62 6.48 5.92
CA ARG A 105 13.53 5.64 6.71
C ARG A 105 13.07 4.19 6.82
N ASN A 106 11.77 3.99 6.86
CA ASN A 106 11.20 2.71 7.28
C ASN A 106 10.61 1.89 6.14
N ARG A 107 10.41 2.47 4.95
CA ARG A 107 9.85 1.73 3.83
C ARG A 107 10.64 0.43 3.56
N GLY A 108 9.93 -0.62 3.25
CA GLY A 108 10.54 -1.92 2.94
C GLY A 108 11.07 -2.69 4.14
N LYS A 109 11.02 -2.13 5.34
CA LYS A 109 11.45 -2.80 6.58
C LYS A 109 10.29 -3.50 7.26
N TRP A 110 10.60 -4.56 7.99
CA TRP A 110 9.61 -5.35 8.70
C TRP A 110 9.49 -4.94 10.15
N PHE A 111 8.23 -4.83 10.60
CA PHE A 111 7.85 -4.54 11.97
C PHE A 111 6.78 -5.54 12.41
N THR A 112 6.52 -5.61 13.71
CA THR A 112 5.49 -6.49 14.27
C THR A 112 4.49 -5.65 15.06
N TRP A 113 3.20 -5.95 14.88
CA TRP A 113 2.12 -5.36 15.65
C TRP A 113 1.13 -6.45 16.03
N ARG A 114 0.98 -6.71 17.33
CA ARG A 114 0.09 -7.76 17.86
C ARG A 114 0.26 -9.12 17.17
N GLY A 115 1.49 -9.47 16.84
CA GLY A 115 1.80 -10.72 16.14
C GLY A 115 1.65 -10.69 14.62
N TYR A 116 1.19 -9.59 14.04
CA TYR A 116 1.12 -9.41 12.59
C TYR A 116 2.40 -8.78 12.04
N ASP A 117 2.82 -9.25 10.88
CA ASP A 117 3.96 -8.65 10.17
C ASP A 117 3.50 -7.43 9.39
N ILE A 118 4.19 -6.31 9.60
CA ILE A 118 3.85 -5.01 9.02
C ILE A 118 5.02 -4.46 8.24
N MET A 119 4.76 -3.93 7.06
CA MET A 119 5.76 -3.24 6.24
C MET A 119 5.19 -1.94 5.69
N PRO A 120 5.85 -0.78 5.96
CA PRO A 120 5.48 0.47 5.33
C PRO A 120 6.07 0.59 3.93
N THR A 121 5.34 1.28 3.05
CA THR A 121 5.82 1.71 1.75
C THR A 121 5.17 3.03 1.37
N TYR A 122 5.49 3.59 0.21
CA TYR A 122 4.90 4.84 -0.24
C TYR A 122 3.41 4.68 -0.52
N HIS A 123 2.64 5.73 -0.17
CA HIS A 123 1.26 5.84 -0.65
C HIS A 123 1.27 6.14 -2.15
N PRO A 124 0.38 5.54 -2.96
CA PRO A 124 0.31 5.84 -4.39
C PRO A 124 0.18 7.32 -4.73
N ALA A 125 -0.53 8.11 -3.91
CA ALA A 125 -0.65 9.55 -4.10
C ALA A 125 0.71 10.27 -4.05
N PHE A 126 1.68 9.76 -3.31
CA PHE A 126 3.03 10.30 -3.29
C PHE A 126 3.70 10.18 -4.66
N LEU A 127 3.53 9.05 -5.34
CA LEU A 127 4.07 8.85 -6.68
C LEU A 127 3.40 9.76 -7.71
N LEU A 128 2.10 10.04 -7.56
CA LEU A 128 1.37 10.96 -8.46
C LEU A 128 1.90 12.39 -8.40
N ARG A 129 2.57 12.78 -7.31
CA ARG A 129 3.17 14.12 -7.15
C ARG A 129 4.61 14.19 -7.62
N GLN A 130 5.21 13.09 -8.03
CA GLN A 130 6.59 13.03 -8.49
C GLN A 130 6.69 13.01 -10.01
N THR A 131 7.85 13.41 -10.53
CA THR A 131 8.16 13.39 -11.97
C THR A 131 9.60 12.95 -12.21
N GLY A 132 9.90 12.56 -13.44
CA GLY A 132 11.27 12.23 -13.87
C GLY A 132 11.90 11.08 -13.09
N HIS A 133 13.17 11.25 -12.74
CA HIS A 133 13.96 10.21 -12.09
C HIS A 133 13.45 9.84 -10.70
N GLU A 134 12.94 10.81 -9.95
CA GLU A 134 12.40 10.57 -8.61
C GLU A 134 11.18 9.64 -8.67
N LEU A 135 10.28 9.86 -9.63
CA LEU A 135 9.14 9.00 -9.85
C LEU A 135 9.56 7.58 -10.21
N VAL A 136 10.51 7.45 -11.11
CA VAL A 136 11.05 6.15 -11.55
C VAL A 136 11.65 5.38 -10.38
N GLU A 137 12.47 6.04 -9.58
CA GLU A 137 13.09 5.44 -8.41
C GLU A 137 12.03 4.99 -7.39
N SER A 138 11.04 5.84 -7.11
CA SER A 138 9.96 5.51 -6.19
C SER A 138 9.12 4.33 -6.70
N LYS A 139 8.87 4.24 -7.99
CA LYS A 139 8.17 3.08 -8.59
C LYS A 139 8.93 1.77 -8.36
N TRP A 140 10.26 1.78 -8.52
CA TRP A 140 11.08 0.60 -8.22
C TRP A 140 11.05 0.24 -6.75
N GLN A 141 11.11 1.23 -5.87
CA GLN A 141 11.04 1.02 -4.42
C GLN A 141 9.71 0.37 -4.03
N VAL A 142 8.59 0.86 -4.56
CA VAL A 142 7.27 0.26 -4.35
C VAL A 142 7.22 -1.17 -4.88
N TYR A 143 7.75 -1.40 -6.06
CA TYR A 143 7.84 -2.74 -6.63
C TYR A 143 8.57 -3.71 -5.70
N TYR A 144 9.75 -3.33 -5.21
CA TYR A 144 10.52 -4.19 -4.31
C TYR A 144 9.81 -4.40 -2.97
N ASP A 145 9.15 -3.36 -2.44
CA ASP A 145 8.39 -3.47 -1.21
C ASP A 145 7.20 -4.44 -1.38
N PHE A 146 6.45 -4.30 -2.48
CA PHE A 146 5.34 -5.21 -2.78
C PHE A 146 5.83 -6.64 -3.01
N LYS A 147 6.92 -6.80 -3.73
CA LYS A 147 7.53 -8.12 -3.97
C LYS A 147 7.90 -8.81 -2.66
N ALA A 148 8.55 -8.09 -1.75
CA ALA A 148 8.90 -8.62 -0.44
C ALA A 148 7.66 -9.03 0.37
N ALA A 149 6.60 -8.22 0.32
CA ALA A 149 5.33 -8.54 0.98
C ALA A 149 4.70 -9.82 0.42
N VAL A 150 4.66 -9.95 -0.90
CA VAL A 150 4.13 -11.14 -1.58
C VAL A 150 4.94 -12.37 -1.22
N GLU A 151 6.26 -12.29 -1.25
CA GLU A 151 7.15 -13.41 -0.91
C GLU A 151 6.93 -13.89 0.53
N LYS A 152 6.76 -12.94 1.46
CA LYS A 152 6.48 -13.28 2.86
C LYS A 152 5.10 -13.89 3.04
N ALA A 153 4.09 -13.37 2.37
CA ALA A 153 2.74 -13.93 2.39
C ALA A 153 2.70 -15.35 1.78
N LYS A 154 3.43 -15.57 0.68
CA LYS A 154 3.55 -16.90 0.06
C LYS A 154 4.28 -17.90 0.95
N ALA A 155 5.32 -17.49 1.66
CA ALA A 155 6.02 -18.35 2.60
C ALA A 155 5.10 -18.84 3.72
N ALA A 156 4.19 -17.98 4.19
CA ALA A 156 3.18 -18.32 5.19
C ALA A 156 2.00 -19.11 4.62
N MET A 157 1.70 -18.94 3.33
CA MET A 157 0.61 -19.62 2.60
C MET A 157 1.12 -20.09 1.24
N PRO A 158 1.76 -21.29 1.17
CA PRO A 158 2.35 -21.78 -0.09
C PRO A 158 1.40 -21.87 -1.27
N ASP A 159 0.10 -22.08 -1.00
CA ASP A 159 -0.95 -22.19 -2.01
C ASP A 159 -1.53 -20.84 -2.44
N TYR A 160 -0.94 -19.72 -1.98
CA TYR A 160 -1.38 -18.39 -2.39
C TYR A 160 -1.17 -18.20 -3.89
N ILE A 161 -2.27 -18.18 -4.62
CA ILE A 161 -2.27 -18.13 -6.08
C ILE A 161 -2.15 -16.68 -6.55
N TYR A 162 -1.25 -16.44 -7.47
CA TYR A 162 -1.10 -15.16 -8.14
C TYR A 162 -0.82 -15.38 -9.63
N GLN A 163 -1.13 -14.36 -10.43
CA GLN A 163 -0.85 -14.36 -11.85
C GLN A 163 0.44 -13.59 -12.12
N SER A 164 1.33 -14.16 -12.93
CA SER A 164 2.51 -13.44 -13.39
C SER A 164 2.12 -12.56 -14.57
N PRO A 165 2.29 -11.25 -14.50
CA PRO A 165 2.04 -10.39 -15.65
C PRO A 165 3.09 -10.63 -16.74
N GLU A 166 2.70 -10.55 -18.00
CA GLU A 166 3.64 -10.68 -19.12
C GLU A 166 4.63 -9.50 -19.16
N LYS A 167 4.12 -8.30 -18.88
CA LYS A 167 4.90 -7.07 -18.79
C LYS A 167 4.35 -6.17 -17.71
N PRO A 168 5.03 -6.04 -16.59
CA PRO A 168 4.58 -5.09 -15.55
C PRO A 168 4.82 -3.65 -16.02
N ASP A 169 3.74 -2.91 -16.27
CA ASP A 169 3.78 -1.51 -16.73
C ASP A 169 4.69 -0.63 -15.88
N LEU A 170 4.70 -0.87 -14.57
CA LEU A 170 5.52 -0.13 -13.63
C LEU A 170 7.02 -0.23 -13.95
N LEU A 171 7.48 -1.40 -14.40
CA LEU A 171 8.88 -1.66 -14.69
C LEU A 171 9.28 -1.30 -16.12
N THR A 172 8.35 -1.34 -17.07
CA THR A 172 8.63 -0.99 -18.46
C THR A 172 9.06 0.45 -18.62
N GLU A 173 8.36 1.39 -17.95
CA GLU A 173 8.71 2.80 -17.94
C GLU A 173 10.11 3.03 -17.34
N TYR A 174 10.45 2.28 -16.30
CA TYR A 174 11.76 2.38 -15.65
C TYR A 174 12.89 1.87 -16.54
N ALA A 175 12.71 0.74 -17.18
CA ALA A 175 13.72 0.18 -18.07
C ALA A 175 14.08 1.16 -19.20
N ALA A 176 13.07 1.77 -19.83
CA ALA A 176 13.26 2.78 -20.87
C ALA A 176 14.06 4.00 -20.37
N LEU A 177 13.74 4.49 -19.16
CA LEU A 177 14.46 5.63 -18.58
C LEU A 177 15.88 5.27 -18.13
N LYS A 178 16.12 4.04 -17.74
CA LYS A 178 17.45 3.57 -17.34
C LYS A 178 18.39 3.45 -18.55
N GLU A 179 17.85 3.00 -19.68
CA GLU A 179 18.59 2.95 -20.95
C GLU A 179 19.01 4.35 -21.44
N THR A 180 18.13 5.35 -21.27
CA THR A 180 18.46 6.74 -21.64
C THR A 180 19.50 7.40 -20.72
N ARG A 181 19.72 6.87 -19.52
CA ARG A 181 20.75 7.39 -18.60
C ARG A 181 22.18 6.99 -19.00
N HIS A 182 22.34 5.95 -19.78
CA HIS A 182 23.65 5.46 -20.22
C HIS A 182 24.07 6.02 -21.59
N LEU A 183 23.23 6.86 -22.16
CA LEU A 183 23.53 7.63 -23.36
C LEU A 183 24.02 9.03 -23.04
#